data_f255b351601f9979a7c7313b5b19580d
#
_entry.id   f255b351601f9979a7c7313b5b19580d
#
_cell.length_a   1.000
_cell.length_b   1.000
_cell.length_c   1.000
_cell.angle_alpha   90.00
_cell.angle_beta   90.00
_cell.angle_gamma   90.00
#
_symmetry.space_group_name_H-M   'P 1'
#
loop_
_entity.id
_entity.type
_entity.pdbx_description
1 polymer ?
#
loop_
_entity_poly.entity_id
_entity_poly.type
_entity_poly.pdbx_seq_one_letter_code
_entity_poly.pdbx_strand_id
1 'polypeptide(L)'
;MDLTFYKDKKVFVTGHTGFKGTWLCRMLVNAGAVVTGYSLEAPTEPNLFALAELGGKMTSVIGDIRDLDKLKAAFDTAQPEIVLHLAAQPIVRDSYKDPRYTYETNVMGTVNILECVRLSSCVKSVLNVTTDKVYHNNEWCWGYREDEPLDGFDPYSNSKSCSELVTHSYINSFFADGKTAVSTARAGNVIGGGDFANDRIIPDCVRAMKAGKVIGVRNPYSTRPYQHVLEPLAVYLTIAQKQYEDRRYAGFYNVGPDDCDCVTTGELVDLFCKHWGEGAAWENQAEANAPHEANFLKLDCSKIKATFGWKPRWHMEECMEMTCRFSKVWLSGGNIPEEMDREIKEFIGE
;
A
#
# COMPACT_ATOMS: atom_id res chain seq x y z
N MET A 1 18.92 3.28 -0.26
CA MET A 1 18.36 1.95 -0.56
C MET A 1 18.92 1.50 -1.89
N ASP A 2 19.43 0.28 -2.00
CA ASP A 2 19.96 -0.23 -3.27
C ASP A 2 18.89 -1.06 -3.99
N LEU A 3 18.47 -0.61 -5.18
CA LEU A 3 17.49 -1.29 -6.02
C LEU A 3 18.14 -2.11 -7.15
N THR A 4 19.47 -2.17 -7.24
CA THR A 4 20.19 -2.88 -8.29
C THR A 4 19.90 -4.39 -8.33
N PHE A 5 19.52 -4.96 -7.18
CA PHE A 5 19.03 -6.35 -7.09
C PHE A 5 17.89 -6.65 -8.08
N TYR A 6 17.02 -5.67 -8.34
CA TYR A 6 15.83 -5.86 -9.18
C TYR A 6 16.11 -5.84 -10.67
N LYS A 7 17.32 -5.43 -11.09
CA LYS A 7 17.69 -5.42 -12.51
C LYS A 7 17.52 -6.82 -13.11
N ASP A 8 16.80 -6.87 -14.22
CA ASP A 8 16.46 -8.09 -14.97
C ASP A 8 15.61 -9.14 -14.20
N LYS A 9 15.15 -8.82 -12.97
CA LYS A 9 14.24 -9.69 -12.22
C LYS A 9 12.84 -9.65 -12.79
N LYS A 10 12.21 -10.81 -12.95
CA LYS A 10 10.81 -10.93 -13.34
C LYS A 10 9.92 -10.75 -12.11
N VAL A 11 9.20 -9.64 -12.06
CA VAL A 11 8.35 -9.26 -10.93
C VAL A 11 6.88 -9.21 -11.36
N PHE A 12 6.02 -9.93 -10.66
CA PHE A 12 4.57 -9.91 -10.86
C PHE A 12 3.91 -9.06 -9.76
N VAL A 13 3.20 -8.01 -10.18
CA VAL A 13 2.55 -7.06 -9.26
C VAL A 13 1.04 -7.10 -9.48
N THR A 14 0.27 -7.53 -8.47
CA THR A 14 -1.18 -7.39 -8.54
C THR A 14 -1.61 -6.03 -7.99
N GLY A 15 -2.64 -5.41 -8.59
CA GLY A 15 -3.10 -4.09 -8.19
C GLY A 15 -2.24 -2.93 -8.73
N HIS A 16 -1.55 -3.13 -9.85
CA HIS A 16 -0.59 -2.18 -10.43
C HIS A 16 -1.22 -0.86 -10.93
N THR A 17 -2.51 -0.85 -11.25
CA THR A 17 -3.25 0.36 -11.69
C THR A 17 -3.66 1.26 -10.53
N GLY A 18 -3.61 0.76 -9.29
CA GLY A 18 -3.94 1.52 -8.08
C GLY A 18 -2.79 2.45 -7.65
N PHE A 19 -3.05 3.33 -6.68
CA PHE A 19 -2.10 4.31 -6.16
C PHE A 19 -0.75 3.70 -5.75
N LYS A 20 -0.74 2.80 -4.75
CA LYS A 20 0.49 2.13 -4.29
C LYS A 20 1.14 1.29 -5.40
N GLY A 21 0.33 0.55 -6.16
CA GLY A 21 0.82 -0.31 -7.23
C GLY A 21 1.54 0.46 -8.33
N THR A 22 1.05 1.64 -8.69
CA THR A 22 1.68 2.51 -9.69
C THR A 22 3.04 3.01 -9.22
N TRP A 23 3.14 3.53 -7.98
CA TRP A 23 4.42 3.94 -7.40
C TRP A 23 5.42 2.77 -7.35
N LEU A 24 4.97 1.60 -6.91
CA LEU A 24 5.80 0.39 -6.84
C LEU A 24 6.31 -0.03 -8.23
N CYS A 25 5.43 -0.04 -9.23
CA CYS A 25 5.83 -0.34 -10.61
C CYS A 25 6.81 0.69 -11.15
N ARG A 26 6.66 1.98 -10.84
CA ARG A 26 7.63 3.01 -11.22
C ARG A 26 9.00 2.76 -10.62
N MET A 27 9.10 2.44 -9.32
CA MET A 27 10.36 2.08 -8.67
C MET A 27 11.01 0.86 -9.33
N LEU A 28 10.25 -0.20 -9.60
CA LEU A 28 10.73 -1.43 -10.21
C LEU A 28 11.20 -1.22 -11.66
N VAL A 29 10.43 -0.47 -12.46
CA VAL A 29 10.82 -0.14 -13.85
C VAL A 29 12.10 0.69 -13.87
N ASN A 30 12.24 1.67 -12.99
CA ASN A 30 13.45 2.47 -12.87
C ASN A 30 14.65 1.63 -12.40
N ALA A 31 14.43 0.59 -11.60
CA ALA A 31 15.46 -0.36 -11.21
C ALA A 31 15.84 -1.38 -12.32
N GLY A 32 15.18 -1.33 -13.48
CA GLY A 32 15.42 -2.24 -14.59
C GLY A 32 14.80 -3.63 -14.45
N ALA A 33 13.75 -3.78 -13.61
CA ALA A 33 13.00 -5.03 -13.47
C ALA A 33 12.10 -5.29 -14.70
N VAL A 34 11.86 -6.56 -14.99
CA VAL A 34 10.85 -7.00 -15.97
C VAL A 34 9.52 -7.14 -15.26
N VAL A 35 8.70 -6.10 -15.32
CA VAL A 35 7.46 -6.00 -14.54
C VAL A 35 6.26 -6.48 -15.35
N THR A 36 5.47 -7.39 -14.77
CA THR A 36 4.13 -7.74 -15.23
C THR A 36 3.12 -7.36 -14.15
N GLY A 37 2.20 -6.47 -14.49
CA GLY A 37 1.10 -6.07 -13.64
C GLY A 37 -0.20 -6.81 -13.99
N TYR A 38 -1.00 -7.18 -12.99
CA TYR A 38 -2.33 -7.74 -13.14
C TYR A 38 -3.33 -7.02 -12.22
N SER A 39 -4.35 -6.41 -12.77
CA SER A 39 -5.32 -5.61 -12.01
C SER A 39 -6.58 -5.34 -12.83
N LEU A 40 -7.63 -4.91 -12.16
CA LEU A 40 -8.73 -4.21 -12.82
C LEU A 40 -8.23 -2.92 -13.47
N GLU A 41 -9.08 -2.29 -14.30
CA GLU A 41 -8.85 -0.90 -14.75
C GLU A 41 -8.62 0.03 -13.56
N ALA A 42 -7.95 1.13 -13.79
CA ALA A 42 -7.70 2.11 -12.75
C ALA A 42 -9.02 2.61 -12.12
N PRO A 43 -9.11 2.66 -10.78
CA PRO A 43 -10.39 2.87 -10.08
C PRO A 43 -10.88 4.32 -10.08
N THR A 44 -10.10 5.26 -10.59
CA THR A 44 -10.39 6.70 -10.53
C THR A 44 -10.09 7.40 -11.85
N GLU A 45 -10.75 8.56 -12.08
CA GLU A 45 -10.41 9.49 -13.14
C GLU A 45 -10.28 10.89 -12.51
N PRO A 46 -9.09 11.52 -12.57
CA PRO A 46 -7.83 11.03 -13.12
C PRO A 46 -7.27 9.81 -12.35
N ASN A 47 -6.31 9.10 -12.96
CA ASN A 47 -5.63 8.00 -12.32
C ASN A 47 -4.11 8.11 -12.48
N LEU A 48 -3.39 7.66 -11.45
CA LEU A 48 -1.94 7.78 -11.42
C LEU A 48 -1.26 6.88 -12.47
N PHE A 49 -1.83 5.71 -12.80
CA PHE A 49 -1.22 4.78 -13.75
C PHE A 49 -1.10 5.39 -15.16
N ALA A 50 -2.16 6.07 -15.61
CA ALA A 50 -2.13 6.80 -16.86
C ALA A 50 -1.14 7.99 -16.82
N LEU A 51 -1.20 8.79 -15.73
CA LEU A 51 -0.32 9.94 -15.53
C LEU A 51 1.16 9.56 -15.43
N ALA A 52 1.47 8.38 -14.90
CA ALA A 52 2.83 7.86 -14.76
C ALA A 52 3.42 7.29 -16.07
N GLU A 53 2.62 7.19 -17.13
CA GLU A 53 3.04 6.68 -18.45
C GLU A 53 3.75 5.32 -18.40
N LEU A 54 3.21 4.40 -17.58
CA LEU A 54 3.81 3.07 -17.38
C LEU A 54 3.38 2.05 -18.43
N GLY A 55 2.30 2.30 -19.19
CA GLY A 55 1.72 1.32 -20.11
C GLY A 55 2.68 0.79 -21.20
N GLY A 56 3.69 1.58 -21.60
CA GLY A 56 4.71 1.16 -22.55
C GLY A 56 6.03 0.66 -21.93
N LYS A 57 6.15 0.68 -20.60
CA LYS A 57 7.39 0.36 -19.88
C LYS A 57 7.31 -0.97 -19.12
N MET A 58 6.12 -1.55 -19.05
CA MET A 58 5.85 -2.83 -18.38
C MET A 58 4.74 -3.58 -19.13
N THR A 59 4.58 -4.87 -18.85
CA THR A 59 3.41 -5.62 -19.31
C THR A 59 2.25 -5.35 -18.35
N SER A 60 1.16 -4.76 -18.85
CA SER A 60 -0.06 -4.52 -18.08
C SER A 60 -1.17 -5.44 -18.55
N VAL A 61 -1.65 -6.31 -17.67
CA VAL A 61 -2.77 -7.24 -17.92
C VAL A 61 -3.97 -6.79 -17.10
N ILE A 62 -5.04 -6.38 -17.79
CA ILE A 62 -6.29 -6.04 -17.14
C ILE A 62 -7.08 -7.32 -16.88
N GLY A 63 -7.38 -7.57 -15.61
CA GLY A 63 -8.10 -8.77 -15.16
C GLY A 63 -8.51 -8.71 -13.69
N ASP A 64 -9.53 -9.48 -13.34
CA ASP A 64 -10.01 -9.58 -11.97
C ASP A 64 -9.22 -10.66 -11.23
N ILE A 65 -8.75 -10.35 -10.00
CA ILE A 65 -8.01 -11.31 -9.15
C ILE A 65 -8.87 -12.52 -8.75
N ARG A 66 -10.21 -12.40 -8.85
CA ARG A 66 -11.16 -13.49 -8.61
C ARG A 66 -11.23 -14.49 -9.76
N ASP A 67 -10.81 -14.11 -10.95
CA ASP A 67 -10.72 -14.96 -12.14
C ASP A 67 -9.40 -15.72 -12.14
N LEU A 68 -9.42 -16.92 -11.53
CA LEU A 68 -8.23 -17.77 -11.40
C LEU A 68 -7.65 -18.17 -12.76
N ASP A 69 -8.47 -18.49 -13.74
CA ASP A 69 -8.00 -18.98 -15.05
C ASP A 69 -7.24 -17.89 -15.80
N LYS A 70 -7.79 -16.67 -15.84
CA LYS A 70 -7.14 -15.52 -16.44
C LYS A 70 -5.88 -15.09 -15.69
N LEU A 71 -5.93 -15.09 -14.35
CA LEU A 71 -4.77 -14.80 -13.50
C LEU A 71 -3.66 -15.81 -13.77
N LYS A 72 -4.00 -17.12 -13.79
CA LYS A 72 -3.03 -18.18 -14.04
C LYS A 72 -2.39 -18.08 -15.42
N ALA A 73 -3.16 -17.80 -16.45
CA ALA A 73 -2.63 -17.60 -17.81
C ALA A 73 -1.63 -16.45 -17.88
N ALA A 74 -1.92 -15.32 -17.24
CA ALA A 74 -1.01 -14.17 -17.14
C ALA A 74 0.25 -14.52 -16.34
N PHE A 75 0.08 -15.23 -15.22
CA PHE A 75 1.16 -15.66 -14.33
C PHE A 75 2.12 -16.64 -15.04
N ASP A 76 1.56 -17.64 -15.71
CA ASP A 76 2.33 -18.63 -16.46
C ASP A 76 3.11 -17.99 -17.63
N THR A 77 2.56 -16.95 -18.26
CA THR A 77 3.26 -16.19 -19.30
C THR A 77 4.40 -15.35 -18.70
N ALA A 78 4.19 -14.71 -17.55
CA ALA A 78 5.17 -13.88 -16.90
C ALA A 78 6.37 -14.64 -16.31
N GLN A 79 6.16 -15.89 -15.87
CA GLN A 79 7.17 -16.73 -15.18
C GLN A 79 7.93 -15.95 -14.10
N PRO A 80 7.25 -15.37 -13.09
CA PRO A 80 7.86 -14.44 -12.15
C PRO A 80 8.76 -15.15 -11.13
N GLU A 81 9.84 -14.47 -10.74
CA GLU A 81 10.69 -14.87 -9.61
C GLU A 81 10.18 -14.25 -8.30
N ILE A 82 9.54 -13.09 -8.38
CA ILE A 82 9.05 -12.29 -7.25
C ILE A 82 7.58 -11.93 -7.49
N VAL A 83 6.76 -12.08 -6.46
CA VAL A 83 5.34 -11.72 -6.48
C VAL A 83 5.04 -10.71 -5.38
N LEU A 84 4.47 -9.57 -5.75
CA LEU A 84 4.03 -8.52 -4.85
C LEU A 84 2.50 -8.38 -4.97
N HIS A 85 1.77 -8.87 -3.98
CA HIS A 85 0.30 -8.93 -4.01
C HIS A 85 -0.30 -7.71 -3.30
N LEU A 86 -0.76 -6.72 -4.10
CA LEU A 86 -1.38 -5.49 -3.61
C LEU A 86 -2.87 -5.37 -4.02
N ALA A 87 -3.36 -6.24 -4.91
CA ALA A 87 -4.76 -6.20 -5.34
C ALA A 87 -5.70 -6.41 -4.15
N ALA A 88 -6.63 -5.49 -3.97
CA ALA A 88 -7.63 -5.55 -2.90
C ALA A 88 -8.80 -4.61 -3.22
N GLN A 89 -9.95 -4.83 -2.58
CA GLN A 89 -10.93 -3.80 -2.31
C GLN A 89 -10.50 -3.08 -1.02
N PRO A 90 -9.98 -1.82 -1.09
CA PRO A 90 -9.28 -1.21 0.05
C PRO A 90 -10.12 -0.18 0.84
N ILE A 91 -11.38 0.06 0.46
CA ILE A 91 -12.20 1.14 1.01
C ILE A 91 -13.16 0.58 2.06
N VAL A 92 -13.00 1.01 3.32
CA VAL A 92 -13.83 0.57 4.45
C VAL A 92 -15.32 0.84 4.20
N ARG A 93 -15.69 2.06 3.78
CA ARG A 93 -17.10 2.41 3.53
C ARG A 93 -17.73 1.56 2.43
N ASP A 94 -16.99 1.19 1.39
CA ASP A 94 -17.48 0.32 0.32
C ASP A 94 -17.62 -1.14 0.79
N SER A 95 -16.81 -1.58 1.75
CA SER A 95 -16.95 -2.91 2.34
C SER A 95 -18.27 -3.11 3.10
N TYR A 96 -18.82 -2.04 3.67
CA TYR A 96 -20.17 -2.08 4.26
C TYR A 96 -21.28 -2.14 3.21
N LYS A 97 -21.06 -1.56 2.02
CA LYS A 97 -22.03 -1.58 0.92
C LYS A 97 -22.07 -2.94 0.22
N ASP A 98 -20.91 -3.54 0.00
CA ASP A 98 -20.74 -4.85 -0.64
C ASP A 98 -19.68 -5.69 0.08
N PRO A 99 -20.05 -6.31 1.22
CA PRO A 99 -19.14 -7.17 1.97
C PRO A 99 -18.77 -8.43 1.18
N ARG A 100 -19.68 -9.00 0.39
CA ARG A 100 -19.41 -10.19 -0.41
C ARG A 100 -18.28 -9.94 -1.41
N TYR A 101 -18.37 -8.89 -2.20
CA TYR A 101 -17.32 -8.48 -3.13
C TYR A 101 -15.98 -8.26 -2.41
N THR A 102 -16.03 -7.66 -1.20
CA THR A 102 -14.83 -7.42 -0.38
C THR A 102 -14.15 -8.72 0.01
N TYR A 103 -14.90 -9.73 0.50
CA TYR A 103 -14.33 -11.03 0.85
C TYR A 103 -13.89 -11.83 -0.38
N GLU A 104 -14.67 -11.84 -1.45
CA GLU A 104 -14.28 -12.50 -2.71
C GLU A 104 -12.96 -11.93 -3.25
N THR A 105 -12.79 -10.62 -3.21
CA THR A 105 -11.56 -9.95 -3.68
C THR A 105 -10.38 -10.18 -2.74
N ASN A 106 -10.56 -9.89 -1.44
CA ASN A 106 -9.45 -9.85 -0.50
C ASN A 106 -9.03 -11.23 0.01
N VAL A 107 -9.97 -12.16 0.16
CA VAL A 107 -9.68 -13.51 0.65
C VAL A 107 -9.46 -14.46 -0.52
N MET A 108 -10.47 -14.58 -1.41
CA MET A 108 -10.34 -15.52 -2.54
C MET A 108 -9.31 -15.04 -3.55
N GLY A 109 -9.13 -13.73 -3.75
CA GLY A 109 -8.04 -13.18 -4.55
C GLY A 109 -6.67 -13.55 -3.98
N THR A 110 -6.50 -13.55 -2.64
CA THR A 110 -5.28 -14.04 -1.98
C THR A 110 -5.10 -15.55 -2.19
N VAL A 111 -6.16 -16.34 -2.09
CA VAL A 111 -6.11 -17.79 -2.42
C VAL A 111 -5.64 -17.97 -3.86
N ASN A 112 -6.22 -17.26 -4.81
CA ASN A 112 -5.94 -17.41 -6.24
C ASN A 112 -4.47 -17.10 -6.57
N ILE A 113 -3.90 -16.01 -6.02
CA ILE A 113 -2.48 -15.72 -6.27
C ILE A 113 -1.56 -16.75 -5.60
N LEU A 114 -1.88 -17.22 -4.39
CA LEU A 114 -1.10 -18.25 -3.71
C LEU A 114 -1.20 -19.61 -4.44
N GLU A 115 -2.32 -19.94 -5.08
CA GLU A 115 -2.44 -21.11 -5.95
C GLU A 115 -1.54 -20.99 -7.20
N CYS A 116 -1.50 -19.82 -7.85
CA CYS A 116 -0.57 -19.59 -8.95
C CYS A 116 0.89 -19.80 -8.50
N VAL A 117 1.25 -19.28 -7.31
CA VAL A 117 2.57 -19.49 -6.72
C VAL A 117 2.84 -20.97 -6.42
N ARG A 118 1.92 -21.66 -5.77
CA ARG A 118 2.05 -23.07 -5.40
C ARG A 118 2.27 -24.00 -6.61
N LEU A 119 1.61 -23.68 -7.72
CA LEU A 119 1.70 -24.43 -8.96
C LEU A 119 2.89 -24.03 -9.84
N SER A 120 3.66 -23.00 -9.43
CA SER A 120 4.83 -22.50 -10.15
C SER A 120 6.13 -23.08 -9.60
N SER A 121 7.13 -23.23 -10.46
CA SER A 121 8.49 -23.63 -10.06
C SER A 121 9.50 -22.49 -10.07
N CYS A 122 9.13 -21.30 -10.55
CA CYS A 122 10.05 -20.18 -10.73
C CYS A 122 10.02 -19.15 -9.57
N VAL A 123 8.93 -19.11 -8.78
CA VAL A 123 8.77 -18.12 -7.71
C VAL A 123 9.66 -18.44 -6.52
N LYS A 124 10.44 -17.46 -6.09
CA LYS A 124 11.33 -17.53 -4.93
C LYS A 124 10.87 -16.66 -3.77
N SER A 125 10.20 -15.55 -4.06
CA SER A 125 9.79 -14.56 -3.06
C SER A 125 8.37 -14.07 -3.30
N VAL A 126 7.53 -14.10 -2.26
CA VAL A 126 6.16 -13.61 -2.29
C VAL A 126 5.93 -12.66 -1.12
N LEU A 127 5.39 -11.49 -1.39
CA LEU A 127 4.91 -10.57 -0.36
C LEU A 127 3.42 -10.32 -0.54
N ASN A 128 2.61 -10.67 0.47
CA ASN A 128 1.21 -10.30 0.56
C ASN A 128 1.07 -9.01 1.38
N VAL A 129 0.55 -7.95 0.77
CA VAL A 129 0.33 -6.66 1.43
C VAL A 129 -1.04 -6.63 2.07
N THR A 130 -1.06 -6.51 3.39
CA THR A 130 -2.26 -6.40 4.19
C THR A 130 -2.42 -5.01 4.81
N THR A 131 -2.91 -4.88 6.03
CA THR A 131 -3.20 -3.59 6.66
C THR A 131 -2.93 -3.62 8.17
N ASP A 132 -2.73 -2.47 8.77
CA ASP A 132 -2.69 -2.24 10.21
C ASP A 132 -4.00 -2.63 10.93
N LYS A 133 -5.12 -2.68 10.19
CA LYS A 133 -6.47 -2.95 10.69
C LYS A 133 -6.80 -4.44 10.86
N VAL A 134 -5.81 -5.32 10.67
CA VAL A 134 -6.00 -6.78 10.82
C VAL A 134 -6.19 -7.24 12.26
N TYR A 135 -5.79 -6.42 13.22
CA TYR A 135 -5.79 -6.77 14.64
C TYR A 135 -7.14 -6.57 15.30
N HIS A 136 -7.40 -7.36 16.35
CA HIS A 136 -8.44 -7.01 17.33
C HIS A 136 -8.08 -5.69 18.01
N ASN A 137 -8.85 -4.62 17.73
CA ASN A 137 -8.50 -3.29 18.21
C ASN A 137 -9.08 -3.03 19.59
N ASN A 138 -8.22 -2.97 20.60
CA ASN A 138 -8.58 -2.66 21.99
C ASN A 138 -8.62 -1.15 22.30
N GLU A 139 -8.41 -0.27 21.29
CA GLU A 139 -8.37 1.20 21.45
C GLU A 139 -7.38 1.66 22.56
N TRP A 140 -6.28 0.92 22.75
CA TRP A 140 -5.25 1.22 23.75
C TRP A 140 -4.10 2.06 23.21
N CYS A 141 -3.23 2.59 24.09
CA CYS A 141 -2.15 3.50 23.70
C CYS A 141 -0.91 2.82 23.08
N TRP A 142 -0.81 1.48 23.17
CA TRP A 142 0.33 0.72 22.64
C TRP A 142 0.13 0.36 21.17
N GLY A 143 1.25 0.27 20.45
CA GLY A 143 1.26 -0.30 19.10
C GLY A 143 1.00 -1.81 19.11
N TYR A 144 0.25 -2.31 18.12
CA TYR A 144 0.02 -3.74 17.93
C TYR A 144 1.27 -4.42 17.40
N ARG A 145 1.61 -5.58 17.98
CA ARG A 145 2.72 -6.43 17.53
C ARG A 145 2.21 -7.54 16.62
N GLU A 146 3.11 -8.16 15.87
CA GLU A 146 2.76 -9.16 14.87
C GLU A 146 2.16 -10.45 15.46
N ASP A 147 2.32 -10.71 16.74
CA ASP A 147 1.77 -11.85 17.49
C ASP A 147 0.40 -11.58 18.16
N GLU A 148 -0.14 -10.35 18.03
CA GLU A 148 -1.46 -10.00 18.55
C GLU A 148 -2.58 -10.64 17.72
N PRO A 149 -3.76 -10.88 18.33
CA PRO A 149 -4.89 -11.53 17.67
C PRO A 149 -5.36 -10.81 16.39
N LEU A 150 -5.59 -11.58 15.34
CA LEU A 150 -6.11 -11.11 14.05
C LEU A 150 -7.64 -11.18 14.07
N ASP A 151 -8.30 -10.05 14.24
CA ASP A 151 -9.76 -9.93 14.29
C ASP A 151 -10.20 -8.51 13.93
N GLY A 152 -10.00 -8.12 12.67
CA GLY A 152 -10.43 -6.83 12.16
C GLY A 152 -11.94 -6.65 12.27
N PHE A 153 -12.39 -5.46 12.69
CA PHE A 153 -13.77 -5.19 13.09
C PHE A 153 -14.75 -5.12 11.91
N ASP A 154 -14.44 -4.32 10.88
CA ASP A 154 -15.30 -4.12 9.72
C ASP A 154 -15.02 -5.16 8.61
N PRO A 155 -15.90 -5.29 7.58
CA PRO A 155 -15.69 -6.31 6.54
C PRO A 155 -14.37 -6.17 5.78
N TYR A 156 -13.86 -4.96 5.56
CA TYR A 156 -12.54 -4.76 4.96
C TYR A 156 -11.43 -5.26 5.89
N SER A 157 -11.42 -4.78 7.12
CA SER A 157 -10.42 -5.14 8.13
C SER A 157 -10.40 -6.65 8.38
N ASN A 158 -11.58 -7.25 8.56
CA ASN A 158 -11.72 -8.69 8.75
C ASN A 158 -11.29 -9.50 7.52
N SER A 159 -11.63 -9.06 6.31
CA SER A 159 -11.18 -9.72 5.10
C SER A 159 -9.65 -9.74 4.97
N LYS A 160 -8.97 -8.69 5.46
CA LYS A 160 -7.51 -8.63 5.52
C LYS A 160 -6.93 -9.52 6.63
N SER A 161 -7.61 -9.66 7.77
CA SER A 161 -7.26 -10.68 8.78
C SER A 161 -7.37 -12.09 8.20
N CYS A 162 -8.43 -12.38 7.45
CA CYS A 162 -8.58 -13.65 6.73
C CYS A 162 -7.48 -13.87 5.68
N SER A 163 -7.07 -12.83 4.95
CA SER A 163 -5.94 -12.90 4.00
C SER A 163 -4.62 -13.27 4.69
N GLU A 164 -4.35 -12.74 5.90
CA GLU A 164 -3.23 -13.16 6.75
C GLU A 164 -3.33 -14.65 7.12
N LEU A 165 -4.49 -15.10 7.62
CA LEU A 165 -4.70 -16.49 8.03
C LEU A 165 -4.59 -17.47 6.85
N VAL A 166 -5.08 -17.10 5.67
CA VAL A 166 -4.89 -17.86 4.43
C VAL A 166 -3.41 -17.98 4.11
N THR A 167 -2.67 -16.86 4.17
CA THR A 167 -1.22 -16.85 3.90
C THR A 167 -0.46 -17.74 4.88
N HIS A 168 -0.79 -17.69 6.19
CA HIS A 168 -0.22 -18.59 7.21
C HIS A 168 -0.47 -20.06 6.89
N SER A 169 -1.70 -20.38 6.50
CA SER A 169 -2.07 -21.76 6.14
C SER A 169 -1.26 -22.27 4.94
N TYR A 170 -1.11 -21.44 3.90
CA TYR A 170 -0.32 -21.79 2.72
C TYR A 170 1.17 -21.98 3.02
N ILE A 171 1.74 -21.11 3.87
CA ILE A 171 3.15 -21.23 4.32
C ILE A 171 3.35 -22.59 4.98
N ASN A 172 2.50 -22.94 5.93
CA ASN A 172 2.62 -24.18 6.71
C ASN A 172 2.38 -25.45 5.88
N SER A 173 1.43 -25.36 4.94
CA SER A 173 0.96 -26.55 4.21
C SER A 173 1.73 -26.81 2.91
N PHE A 174 2.19 -25.76 2.23
CA PHE A 174 2.70 -25.88 0.86
C PHE A 174 4.10 -25.29 0.62
N PHE A 175 4.54 -24.34 1.47
CA PHE A 175 5.84 -23.68 1.29
C PHE A 175 6.86 -24.02 2.38
N ALA A 176 6.57 -25.02 3.21
CA ALA A 176 7.47 -25.49 4.25
C ALA A 176 8.77 -26.11 3.70
N ASP A 177 8.76 -26.59 2.45
CA ASP A 177 9.93 -27.17 1.76
C ASP A 177 11.05 -26.14 1.45
N GLY A 178 10.75 -24.85 1.59
CA GLY A 178 11.72 -23.77 1.51
C GLY A 178 12.07 -23.28 0.10
N LYS A 179 11.39 -23.74 -0.93
CA LYS A 179 11.63 -23.26 -2.31
C LYS A 179 11.15 -21.84 -2.51
N THR A 180 10.01 -21.49 -1.89
CA THR A 180 9.40 -20.18 -1.97
C THR A 180 9.33 -19.56 -0.59
N ALA A 181 9.88 -18.37 -0.41
CA ALA A 181 9.76 -17.56 0.80
C ALA A 181 8.51 -16.67 0.70
N VAL A 182 7.65 -16.70 1.72
CA VAL A 182 6.39 -15.94 1.74
C VAL A 182 6.32 -15.09 2.99
N SER A 183 6.02 -13.81 2.83
CA SER A 183 5.83 -12.86 3.92
C SER A 183 4.52 -12.10 3.78
N THR A 184 4.07 -11.50 4.89
CA THR A 184 3.04 -10.45 4.87
C THR A 184 3.60 -9.13 5.39
N ALA A 185 3.06 -8.02 4.90
CA ALA A 185 3.38 -6.68 5.35
C ALA A 185 2.10 -5.92 5.72
N ARG A 186 1.97 -5.59 7.00
CA ARG A 186 0.83 -4.91 7.61
C ARG A 186 1.14 -3.42 7.67
N ALA A 187 0.68 -2.66 6.67
CA ALA A 187 0.96 -1.24 6.58
C ALA A 187 -0.24 -0.39 6.99
N GLY A 188 0.04 0.70 7.68
CA GLY A 188 -0.94 1.72 8.08
C GLY A 188 -1.37 2.65 6.94
N ASN A 189 -1.89 3.81 7.31
CA ASN A 189 -2.38 4.81 6.38
C ASN A 189 -1.23 5.39 5.54
N VAL A 190 -1.39 5.32 4.24
CA VAL A 190 -0.38 5.78 3.27
C VAL A 190 -0.89 7.02 2.56
N ILE A 191 -0.06 8.07 2.54
CA ILE A 191 -0.30 9.33 1.84
C ILE A 191 0.77 9.58 0.78
N GLY A 192 0.49 10.47 -0.16
CA GLY A 192 1.44 10.84 -1.22
C GLY A 192 0.73 11.39 -2.44
N GLY A 193 1.50 11.91 -3.36
CA GLY A 193 0.98 12.44 -4.62
C GLY A 193 0.38 11.36 -5.51
N GLY A 194 -0.71 11.72 -6.22
CA GLY A 194 -1.36 10.81 -7.18
C GLY A 194 -2.37 9.83 -6.58
N ASP A 195 -2.72 9.94 -5.28
CA ASP A 195 -3.92 9.31 -4.77
C ASP A 195 -5.15 10.16 -5.15
N PHE A 196 -6.08 9.56 -5.88
CA PHE A 196 -7.31 10.21 -6.33
C PHE A 196 -8.57 9.54 -5.77
N ALA A 197 -8.40 8.59 -4.84
CA ALA A 197 -9.52 7.86 -4.26
C ALA A 197 -10.49 8.78 -3.51
N ASN A 198 -11.77 8.42 -3.52
CA ASN A 198 -12.79 9.08 -2.70
C ASN A 198 -12.64 8.64 -1.24
N ASP A 199 -13.21 9.45 -0.34
CA ASP A 199 -13.25 9.17 1.10
C ASP A 199 -11.87 9.01 1.77
N ARG A 200 -10.83 9.64 1.21
CA ARG A 200 -9.49 9.73 1.80
C ARG A 200 -9.10 11.18 2.03
N ILE A 201 -8.49 11.45 3.17
CA ILE A 201 -8.25 12.83 3.65
C ILE A 201 -7.38 13.65 2.69
N ILE A 202 -6.25 13.15 2.19
CA ILE A 202 -5.37 13.92 1.30
C ILE A 202 -6.02 14.18 -0.06
N PRO A 203 -6.59 13.19 -0.77
CA PRO A 203 -7.40 13.47 -1.97
C PRO A 203 -8.52 14.50 -1.75
N ASP A 204 -9.20 14.44 -0.59
CA ASP A 204 -10.26 15.41 -0.26
C ASP A 204 -9.68 16.83 -0.08
N CYS A 205 -8.53 16.98 0.59
CA CYS A 205 -7.82 18.24 0.70
C CYS A 205 -7.46 18.82 -0.68
N VAL A 206 -6.84 18.01 -1.55
CA VAL A 206 -6.44 18.45 -2.90
C VAL A 206 -7.66 18.85 -3.75
N ARG A 207 -8.77 18.09 -3.66
CA ARG A 207 -10.02 18.42 -4.34
C ARG A 207 -10.60 19.76 -3.84
N ALA A 208 -10.59 19.99 -2.53
CA ALA A 208 -11.05 21.25 -1.96
C ALA A 208 -10.22 22.44 -2.45
N MET A 209 -8.89 22.30 -2.45
CA MET A 209 -7.99 23.34 -2.96
C MET A 209 -8.19 23.60 -4.45
N LYS A 210 -8.31 22.56 -5.26
CA LYS A 210 -8.64 22.68 -6.70
C LYS A 210 -9.95 23.45 -6.94
N ALA A 211 -10.92 23.27 -6.04
CA ALA A 211 -12.23 23.92 -6.12
C ALA A 211 -12.28 25.30 -5.44
N GLY A 212 -11.20 25.79 -4.83
CA GLY A 212 -11.15 27.03 -4.06
C GLY A 212 -12.09 27.00 -2.83
N LYS A 213 -12.21 25.84 -2.17
CA LYS A 213 -13.11 25.61 -1.03
C LYS A 213 -12.32 25.32 0.25
N VAL A 214 -12.96 25.54 1.39
CA VAL A 214 -12.49 25.08 2.71
C VAL A 214 -12.51 23.55 2.75
N ILE A 215 -11.51 22.93 3.37
CA ILE A 215 -11.40 21.49 3.53
C ILE A 215 -12.33 21.03 4.64
N GLY A 216 -13.27 20.14 4.35
CA GLY A 216 -14.14 19.50 5.34
C GLY A 216 -13.47 18.26 5.95
N VAL A 217 -13.23 18.26 7.28
CA VAL A 217 -12.63 17.13 7.99
C VAL A 217 -13.68 16.41 8.82
N ARG A 218 -14.01 15.17 8.45
CA ARG A 218 -15.10 14.39 9.07
C ARG A 218 -14.76 13.77 10.42
N ASN A 219 -13.47 13.44 10.66
CA ASN A 219 -13.01 12.88 11.93
C ASN A 219 -11.63 13.44 12.31
N PRO A 220 -11.57 14.71 12.78
CA PRO A 220 -10.29 15.39 13.05
C PRO A 220 -9.53 14.82 14.25
N TYR A 221 -10.19 14.09 15.14
CA TYR A 221 -9.61 13.63 16.42
C TYR A 221 -9.04 12.21 16.36
N SER A 222 -9.25 11.48 15.26
CA SER A 222 -8.71 10.13 15.12
C SER A 222 -7.21 10.14 14.89
N THR A 223 -6.46 9.39 15.71
CA THR A 223 -5.00 9.19 15.54
C THR A 223 -4.74 8.03 14.58
N ARG A 224 -3.85 8.26 13.62
CA ARG A 224 -3.46 7.27 12.60
C ARG A 224 -1.96 7.27 12.36
N PRO A 225 -1.38 6.11 12.03
CA PRO A 225 0.02 5.99 11.64
C PRO A 225 0.20 6.34 10.15
N TYR A 226 0.20 7.66 9.84
CA TYR A 226 0.40 8.12 8.47
C TYR A 226 1.87 8.00 8.07
N GLN A 227 2.11 7.63 6.81
CA GLN A 227 3.44 7.57 6.22
C GLN A 227 3.40 7.86 4.73
N HIS A 228 4.50 8.36 4.18
CA HIS A 228 4.60 8.56 2.72
C HIS A 228 4.56 7.22 2.00
N VAL A 229 3.98 7.19 0.78
CA VAL A 229 3.83 5.95 0.00
C VAL A 229 5.16 5.24 -0.27
N LEU A 230 6.25 5.96 -0.42
CA LEU A 230 7.58 5.40 -0.66
C LEU A 230 8.14 4.65 0.56
N GLU A 231 7.73 4.99 1.79
CA GLU A 231 8.17 4.28 3.01
C GLU A 231 7.78 2.80 2.99
N PRO A 232 6.49 2.43 2.94
CA PRO A 232 6.13 1.01 2.92
C PRO A 232 6.59 0.33 1.62
N LEU A 233 6.64 1.03 0.48
CA LEU A 233 7.11 0.43 -0.77
C LEU A 233 8.59 0.05 -0.70
N ALA A 234 9.43 0.88 -0.10
CA ALA A 234 10.84 0.56 0.14
C ALA A 234 10.98 -0.67 1.05
N VAL A 235 10.14 -0.76 2.09
CA VAL A 235 10.10 -1.93 2.97
C VAL A 235 9.66 -3.19 2.21
N TYR A 236 8.62 -3.10 1.38
CA TYR A 236 8.14 -4.24 0.59
C TYR A 236 9.24 -4.77 -0.34
N LEU A 237 9.96 -3.88 -1.00
CA LEU A 237 11.10 -4.25 -1.83
C LEU A 237 12.24 -4.85 -0.98
N THR A 238 12.53 -4.31 0.19
CA THR A 238 13.55 -4.85 1.09
C THR A 238 13.19 -6.27 1.55
N ILE A 239 11.95 -6.49 2.01
CA ILE A 239 11.49 -7.83 2.41
C ILE A 239 11.60 -8.80 1.24
N ALA A 240 11.08 -8.41 0.05
CA ALA A 240 11.07 -9.27 -1.12
C ALA A 240 12.48 -9.65 -1.59
N GLN A 241 13.44 -8.73 -1.53
CA GLN A 241 14.85 -9.00 -1.82
C GLN A 241 15.46 -9.91 -0.76
N LYS A 242 15.37 -9.55 0.52
CA LYS A 242 16.06 -10.27 1.59
C LYS A 242 15.58 -11.70 1.74
N GLN A 243 14.29 -11.95 1.65
CA GLN A 243 13.75 -13.30 1.69
C GLN A 243 14.04 -14.12 0.40
N TYR A 244 14.23 -13.45 -0.76
CA TYR A 244 14.71 -14.10 -1.98
C TYR A 244 16.15 -14.59 -1.82
N GLU A 245 17.02 -13.79 -1.17
CA GLU A 245 18.42 -14.10 -0.90
C GLU A 245 18.54 -15.16 0.20
N ASP A 246 17.74 -15.04 1.28
CA ASP A 246 17.75 -15.92 2.44
C ASP A 246 16.35 -16.01 3.06
N ARG A 247 15.73 -17.19 2.96
CA ARG A 247 14.38 -17.44 3.49
C ARG A 247 14.20 -17.16 4.98
N ARG A 248 15.27 -17.08 5.77
CA ARG A 248 15.21 -16.74 7.20
C ARG A 248 14.62 -15.34 7.43
N TYR A 249 14.61 -14.50 6.41
CA TYR A 249 13.96 -13.19 6.43
C TYR A 249 12.45 -13.24 6.10
N ALA A 250 11.91 -14.41 5.76
CA ALA A 250 10.45 -14.54 5.57
C ALA A 250 9.73 -14.46 6.92
N GLY A 251 8.59 -13.75 6.93
CA GLY A 251 7.83 -13.55 8.16
C GLY A 251 6.67 -12.55 8.00
N PHE A 252 6.07 -12.21 9.12
CA PHE A 252 4.98 -11.25 9.21
C PHE A 252 5.54 -9.97 9.81
N TYR A 253 5.32 -8.82 9.15
CA TYR A 253 5.95 -7.56 9.51
C TYR A 253 4.96 -6.42 9.57
N ASN A 254 4.98 -5.70 10.67
CA ASN A 254 4.36 -4.39 10.76
C ASN A 254 5.22 -3.36 10.03
N VAL A 255 4.56 -2.48 9.28
CA VAL A 255 5.20 -1.41 8.50
C VAL A 255 4.49 -0.10 8.76
N GLY A 256 5.03 0.70 9.63
CA GLY A 256 4.45 1.96 10.06
C GLY A 256 5.51 2.98 10.45
N PRO A 257 5.10 4.24 10.63
CA PRO A 257 5.99 5.31 11.06
C PRO A 257 6.45 5.13 12.51
N ASP A 258 7.33 5.99 12.96
CA ASP A 258 7.65 6.15 14.39
C ASP A 258 6.47 6.81 15.14
N ASP A 259 6.44 6.67 16.46
CA ASP A 259 5.35 7.19 17.29
C ASP A 259 5.17 8.71 17.15
N CYS A 260 6.24 9.46 16.87
CA CYS A 260 6.19 10.91 16.65
C CYS A 260 5.40 11.30 15.38
N ASP A 261 5.22 10.38 14.43
CA ASP A 261 4.47 10.60 13.19
C ASP A 261 3.04 10.04 13.26
N CYS A 262 2.65 9.47 14.41
CA CYS A 262 1.26 9.09 14.66
C CYS A 262 0.47 10.32 15.10
N VAL A 263 -0.08 11.05 14.14
CA VAL A 263 -0.79 12.31 14.36
C VAL A 263 -2.29 12.14 14.22
N THR A 264 -3.05 13.09 14.77
CA THR A 264 -4.49 13.18 14.51
C THR A 264 -4.76 13.63 13.07
N THR A 265 -5.93 13.31 12.54
CA THR A 265 -6.32 13.76 11.19
C THR A 265 -6.37 15.29 11.11
N GLY A 266 -6.72 15.99 12.20
CA GLY A 266 -6.67 17.46 12.27
C GLY A 266 -5.26 18.00 12.13
N GLU A 267 -4.30 17.47 12.91
CA GLU A 267 -2.87 17.85 12.82
C GLU A 267 -2.30 17.56 11.42
N LEU A 268 -2.68 16.45 10.79
CA LEU A 268 -2.31 16.13 9.41
C LEU A 268 -2.79 17.21 8.44
N VAL A 269 -4.04 17.69 8.59
CA VAL A 269 -4.60 18.73 7.71
C VAL A 269 -4.02 20.10 8.02
N ASP A 270 -3.64 20.40 9.28
CA ASP A 270 -2.87 21.61 9.63
C ASP A 270 -1.53 21.64 8.87
N LEU A 271 -0.80 20.51 8.85
CA LEU A 271 0.42 20.38 8.05
C LEU A 271 0.16 20.56 6.55
N PHE A 272 -0.93 19.96 6.04
CA PHE A 272 -1.32 20.17 4.65
C PHE A 272 -1.55 21.64 4.35
N CYS A 273 -2.33 22.37 5.16
CA CYS A 273 -2.58 23.80 4.99
C CYS A 273 -1.29 24.62 5.03
N LYS A 274 -0.38 24.29 5.94
CA LYS A 274 0.94 24.94 6.05
C LYS A 274 1.75 24.81 4.76
N HIS A 275 1.88 23.58 4.21
CA HIS A 275 2.67 23.31 3.00
C HIS A 275 1.95 23.71 1.71
N TRP A 276 0.61 23.72 1.73
CA TRP A 276 -0.15 24.23 0.60
C TRP A 276 0.01 25.74 0.44
N GLY A 277 -0.07 26.49 1.54
CA GLY A 277 0.10 27.93 1.56
C GLY A 277 -1.22 28.70 1.50
N GLU A 278 -1.19 29.89 0.90
CA GLU A 278 -2.32 30.81 0.89
C GLU A 278 -3.64 30.17 0.41
N GLY A 279 -4.72 30.48 1.13
CA GLY A 279 -6.08 30.03 0.83
C GLY A 279 -6.43 28.63 1.38
N ALA A 280 -5.46 27.91 1.96
CA ALA A 280 -5.73 26.62 2.59
C ALA A 280 -6.27 26.81 4.02
N ALA A 281 -7.47 26.30 4.25
CA ALA A 281 -8.10 26.26 5.57
C ALA A 281 -9.02 25.05 5.66
N TRP A 282 -9.30 24.60 6.87
CA TRP A 282 -10.21 23.50 7.09
C TRP A 282 -11.24 23.78 8.19
N GLU A 283 -12.32 23.04 8.19
CA GLU A 283 -13.36 23.07 9.19
C GLU A 283 -13.77 21.67 9.62
N ASN A 284 -14.24 21.53 10.87
CA ASN A 284 -14.73 20.28 11.41
C ASN A 284 -16.13 19.98 10.83
N GLN A 285 -16.25 18.90 10.09
CA GLN A 285 -17.50 18.39 9.53
C GLN A 285 -17.83 16.98 10.08
N ALA A 286 -17.60 16.74 11.36
CA ALA A 286 -17.85 15.46 11.98
C ALA A 286 -19.34 15.06 11.86
N GLU A 287 -19.60 13.84 11.39
CA GLU A 287 -20.94 13.26 11.26
C GLU A 287 -21.31 12.50 12.53
N ALA A 288 -22.44 12.84 13.14
CA ALA A 288 -22.90 12.21 14.40
C ALA A 288 -23.21 10.70 14.29
N ASN A 289 -23.48 10.18 13.08
CA ASN A 289 -23.84 8.79 12.81
C ASN A 289 -22.93 8.14 11.76
N ALA A 290 -21.65 8.53 11.68
CA ALA A 290 -20.71 7.90 10.77
C ALA A 290 -20.51 6.40 11.10
N PRO A 291 -20.25 5.54 10.09
CA PRO A 291 -19.83 4.16 10.34
C PRO A 291 -18.65 4.12 11.30
N HIS A 292 -18.59 3.09 12.14
CA HIS A 292 -17.49 2.93 13.10
C HIS A 292 -16.14 2.87 12.36
N GLU A 293 -15.26 3.78 12.70
CA GLU A 293 -13.83 3.74 12.39
C GLU A 293 -13.06 3.80 13.69
N ALA A 294 -11.96 3.03 13.81
CA ALA A 294 -11.11 3.05 14.99
C ALA A 294 -10.69 4.49 15.33
N ASN A 295 -10.72 4.87 16.60
CA ASN A 295 -10.27 6.20 17.03
C ASN A 295 -8.75 6.25 17.22
N PHE A 296 -8.18 5.10 17.61
CA PHE A 296 -6.76 4.98 17.89
C PHE A 296 -6.20 3.69 17.27
N LEU A 297 -5.14 3.82 16.49
CA LEU A 297 -4.44 2.68 15.90
C LEU A 297 -2.96 3.03 15.71
N LYS A 298 -2.09 2.20 16.27
CA LYS A 298 -0.63 2.26 16.09
C LYS A 298 -0.08 0.86 15.85
N LEU A 299 1.08 0.79 15.24
CA LEU A 299 1.84 -0.44 15.03
C LEU A 299 3.17 -0.40 15.81
N ASP A 300 3.51 -1.49 16.48
CA ASP A 300 4.88 -1.71 16.92
C ASP A 300 5.70 -2.26 15.76
N CYS A 301 6.67 -1.48 15.30
CA CYS A 301 7.55 -1.82 14.20
C CYS A 301 8.95 -2.29 14.66
N SER A 302 9.11 -2.68 15.92
CA SER A 302 10.38 -3.12 16.50
C SER A 302 10.96 -4.33 15.78
N LYS A 303 10.11 -5.29 15.37
CA LYS A 303 10.54 -6.49 14.66
C LYS A 303 11.21 -6.16 13.32
N ILE A 304 10.58 -5.34 12.49
CA ILE A 304 11.14 -4.99 11.18
C ILE A 304 12.43 -4.17 11.33
N LYS A 305 12.48 -3.26 12.31
CA LYS A 305 13.68 -2.48 12.63
C LYS A 305 14.84 -3.37 13.05
N ALA A 306 14.58 -4.34 13.93
CA ALA A 306 15.60 -5.30 14.39
C ALA A 306 16.06 -6.25 13.26
N THR A 307 15.13 -6.68 12.38
CA THR A 307 15.42 -7.66 11.33
C THR A 307 16.21 -7.06 10.17
N PHE A 308 15.84 -5.86 9.72
CA PHE A 308 16.39 -5.24 8.50
C PHE A 308 17.23 -4.00 8.77
N GLY A 309 17.33 -3.52 10.01
CA GLY A 309 17.95 -2.23 10.32
C GLY A 309 17.18 -1.04 9.73
N TRP A 310 15.93 -1.28 9.34
CA TRP A 310 15.10 -0.25 8.71
C TRP A 310 14.75 0.86 9.70
N LYS A 311 14.66 2.08 9.18
CA LYS A 311 14.12 3.26 9.89
C LYS A 311 13.32 4.08 8.87
N PRO A 312 12.22 4.73 9.29
CA PRO A 312 11.56 5.74 8.45
C PRO A 312 12.59 6.78 7.98
N ARG A 313 12.48 7.20 6.73
CA ARG A 313 13.36 8.21 6.12
C ARG A 313 12.74 9.58 6.16
N TRP A 314 11.44 9.65 5.86
CA TRP A 314 10.65 10.87 5.86
C TRP A 314 9.67 10.86 7.02
N HIS A 315 9.79 11.87 7.86
CA HIS A 315 8.82 12.18 8.90
C HIS A 315 7.62 12.93 8.32
N MET A 316 6.62 13.22 9.14
CA MET A 316 5.34 13.75 8.66
C MET A 316 5.49 15.12 7.93
N GLU A 317 6.45 15.92 8.33
CA GLU A 317 6.75 17.21 7.68
C GLU A 317 7.19 17.02 6.23
N GLU A 318 8.19 16.17 5.99
CA GLU A 318 8.67 15.83 4.64
C GLU A 318 7.60 15.09 3.82
N CYS A 319 6.87 14.17 4.44
CA CYS A 319 5.75 13.49 3.80
C CYS A 319 4.73 14.47 3.22
N MET A 320 4.38 15.51 4.00
CA MET A 320 3.39 16.48 3.58
C MET A 320 3.95 17.45 2.53
N GLU A 321 5.20 17.85 2.67
CA GLU A 321 5.89 18.68 1.67
C GLU A 321 5.87 18.00 0.30
N MET A 322 6.30 16.72 0.21
CA MET A 322 6.32 15.96 -1.03
C MET A 322 4.91 15.78 -1.62
N THR A 323 3.95 15.45 -0.78
CA THR A 323 2.54 15.28 -1.17
C THR A 323 1.94 16.57 -1.76
N CYS A 324 2.18 17.72 -1.12
CA CYS A 324 1.73 19.02 -1.62
C CYS A 324 2.46 19.43 -2.91
N ARG A 325 3.77 19.20 -2.99
CA ARG A 325 4.58 19.47 -4.19
C ARG A 325 4.06 18.71 -5.40
N PHE A 326 3.90 17.37 -5.29
CA PHE A 326 3.32 16.56 -6.35
C PHE A 326 1.95 17.07 -6.78
N SER A 327 1.07 17.37 -5.82
CA SER A 327 -0.27 17.84 -6.11
C SER A 327 -0.29 19.17 -6.87
N LYS A 328 0.62 20.09 -6.53
CA LYS A 328 0.79 21.38 -7.23
C LYS A 328 1.34 21.17 -8.65
N VAL A 329 2.31 20.24 -8.86
CA VAL A 329 2.82 19.88 -10.18
C VAL A 329 1.68 19.32 -11.04
N TRP A 330 0.87 18.39 -10.49
CA TRP A 330 -0.28 17.85 -11.20
C TRP A 330 -1.30 18.92 -11.58
N LEU A 331 -1.66 19.81 -10.65
CA LEU A 331 -2.65 20.87 -10.90
C LEU A 331 -2.19 21.90 -11.93
N SER A 332 -0.89 22.14 -12.04
CA SER A 332 -0.30 23.01 -13.05
C SER A 332 -0.09 22.35 -14.41
N GLY A 333 -0.45 21.07 -14.56
CA GLY A 333 -0.22 20.33 -15.79
C GLY A 333 1.26 19.96 -16.03
N GLY A 334 2.05 19.85 -14.95
CA GLY A 334 3.46 19.48 -15.02
C GLY A 334 3.69 18.00 -15.34
N ASN A 335 4.97 17.63 -15.53
CA ASN A 335 5.40 16.29 -15.91
C ASN A 335 5.37 15.33 -14.71
N ILE A 336 4.34 14.49 -14.61
CA ILE A 336 4.16 13.56 -13.48
C ILE A 336 5.21 12.43 -13.47
N PRO A 337 5.56 11.79 -14.60
CA PRO A 337 6.69 10.86 -14.64
C PRO A 337 7.98 11.42 -14.04
N GLU A 338 8.35 12.63 -14.40
CA GLU A 338 9.55 13.30 -13.89
C GLU A 338 9.46 13.62 -12.41
N GLU A 339 8.29 14.06 -11.94
CA GLU A 339 8.03 14.32 -10.51
C GLU A 339 8.16 13.05 -9.69
N MET A 340 7.57 11.93 -10.15
CA MET A 340 7.71 10.62 -9.49
C MET A 340 9.19 10.18 -9.43
N ASP A 341 9.94 10.34 -10.51
CA ASP A 341 11.36 9.98 -10.54
C ASP A 341 12.18 10.83 -9.59
N ARG A 342 11.86 12.13 -9.49
CA ARG A 342 12.51 13.06 -8.56
C ARG A 342 12.25 12.64 -7.11
N GLU A 343 11.00 12.39 -6.75
CA GLU A 343 10.66 11.93 -5.39
C GLU A 343 11.32 10.60 -5.03
N ILE A 344 11.34 9.65 -5.97
CA ILE A 344 12.02 8.37 -5.76
C ILE A 344 13.52 8.59 -5.50
N LYS A 345 14.20 9.41 -6.30
CA LYS A 345 15.63 9.72 -6.12
C LYS A 345 15.91 10.40 -4.79
N GLU A 346 15.14 11.45 -4.45
CA GLU A 346 15.25 12.13 -3.16
C GLU A 346 15.05 11.14 -1.99
N PHE A 347 14.05 10.24 -2.12
CA PHE A 347 13.77 9.23 -1.10
C PHE A 347 14.90 8.20 -0.94
N ILE A 348 15.50 7.69 -2.03
CA ILE A 348 16.58 6.70 -1.94
C ILE A 348 17.95 7.32 -1.64
N GLY A 349 18.08 8.64 -1.72
CA GLY A 349 19.31 9.39 -1.43
C GLY A 349 20.28 9.46 -2.62
N GLU A 350 19.75 9.59 -3.85
CA GLU A 350 20.49 9.77 -5.10
C GLU A 350 20.37 11.20 -5.67
#